data_0292f267d42313b1047d5b085c20c16f
#
_entry.id   0292f267d42313b1047d5b085c20c16f
#
_cell.length_a   1.000
_cell.length_b   1.000
_cell.length_c   1.000
_cell.angle_alpha   90.00
_cell.angle_beta   90.00
_cell.angle_gamma   90.00
#
_symmetry.space_group_name_H-M   'P 1'
#
loop_
_entity.id
_entity.type
_entity.pdbx_description
1 polymer ?
#
loop_
_entity_poly.entity_id
_entity_poly.type
_entity_poly.pdbx_seq_one_letter_code
_entity_poly.pdbx_strand_id
1 'polypeptide(L)'
;MPDMLSEELRSQVQKVDILIVGAGPAGLAAAIAAKEAGVDNLLVLEREEHMGGILRQCIHNGFGLHRFKEELTGPEYAQRDIDRAIELGIEVRCGTTVLSIDENRFVTAVSKERGVQLFECGALILAMGCRERPRGALGTPGTRCAGIYSAGTAQKYVNLEGYMPGKRVVILGSGDIGLIMARRMTLQGAKVLACVEVMPYSGGLMRNIVQCLQDYDIPLYLSHTVTDIQAENGRLSHVTVSKVGDDRMPIPGTEMEFDCDTLLLSVGLIPENELTRGAGIQMDMRTNGAIVYENMETSIPGVFACGNVLHVHDLVDFVSEEAA
;
A
#
# COMPACT_ATOMS: atom_id res chain seq x y z
N MET A 1 2.41 -14.35 26.50
CA MET A 1 3.82 -13.89 26.44
C MET A 1 4.33 -13.14 27.68
N PRO A 2 3.57 -12.28 28.37
CA PRO A 2 4.12 -11.54 29.54
C PRO A 2 4.71 -12.43 30.64
N ASP A 3 4.17 -13.61 30.87
CA ASP A 3 4.61 -14.52 31.93
C ASP A 3 5.97 -15.22 31.64
N MET A 4 6.47 -15.15 30.44
CA MET A 4 7.77 -15.74 30.04
C MET A 4 8.92 -14.72 30.01
N LEU A 5 8.64 -13.42 30.21
CA LEU A 5 9.66 -12.39 30.24
C LEU A 5 10.44 -12.43 31.57
N SER A 6 11.75 -12.24 31.50
CA SER A 6 12.59 -12.02 32.69
C SER A 6 12.14 -10.74 33.43
N GLU A 7 12.40 -10.65 34.75
CA GLU A 7 12.05 -9.45 35.53
C GLU A 7 12.68 -8.18 34.95
N GLU A 8 13.86 -8.29 34.37
CA GLU A 8 14.57 -7.20 33.69
C GLU A 8 13.84 -6.71 32.43
N LEU A 9 13.29 -7.62 31.64
CA LEU A 9 12.50 -7.28 30.45
C LEU A 9 11.11 -6.72 30.84
N ARG A 10 10.51 -7.23 31.92
CA ARG A 10 9.23 -6.69 32.44
C ARG A 10 9.35 -5.23 32.88
N SER A 11 10.49 -4.83 33.45
CA SER A 11 10.75 -3.43 33.86
C SER A 11 10.84 -2.45 32.68
N GLN A 12 11.04 -2.97 31.46
CA GLN A 12 11.16 -2.18 30.23
C GLN A 12 9.84 -2.04 29.46
N VAL A 13 8.75 -2.69 29.93
CA VAL A 13 7.43 -2.60 29.29
C VAL A 13 6.84 -1.21 29.47
N GLN A 14 6.54 -0.54 28.36
CA GLN A 14 5.89 0.74 28.33
C GLN A 14 4.37 0.56 28.31
N LYS A 15 3.66 1.24 29.20
CA LYS A 15 2.19 1.23 29.22
C LYS A 15 1.67 2.39 28.39
N VAL A 16 0.76 2.10 27.47
CA VAL A 16 0.17 3.06 26.54
C VAL A 16 -1.35 2.85 26.55
N ASP A 17 -2.12 3.94 26.66
CA ASP A 17 -3.58 3.82 26.65
C ASP A 17 -4.07 3.43 25.26
N ILE A 18 -3.58 4.11 24.22
CA ILE A 18 -3.84 3.74 22.82
C ILE A 18 -2.52 3.66 22.06
N LEU A 19 -2.26 2.51 21.43
CA LEU A 19 -1.17 2.35 20.48
C LEU A 19 -1.73 2.18 19.06
N ILE A 20 -1.20 2.93 18.11
CA ILE A 20 -1.59 2.89 16.70
C ILE A 20 -0.43 2.36 15.86
N VAL A 21 -0.68 1.39 15.02
CA VAL A 21 0.31 0.80 14.11
C VAL A 21 0.12 1.34 12.70
N GLY A 22 1.03 2.21 12.28
CA GLY A 22 1.04 2.91 10.99
C GLY A 22 0.67 4.39 11.11
N ALA A 23 1.51 5.27 10.55
CA ALA A 23 1.30 6.72 10.47
C ALA A 23 0.93 7.17 9.03
N GLY A 24 0.18 6.33 8.32
CA GLY A 24 -0.51 6.68 7.08
C GLY A 24 -1.80 7.49 7.35
N PRO A 25 -2.61 7.78 6.33
CA PRO A 25 -3.83 8.59 6.49
C PRO A 25 -4.80 8.03 7.53
N ALA A 26 -5.01 6.70 7.58
CA ALA A 26 -5.86 6.09 8.60
C ALA A 26 -5.30 6.29 10.02
N GLY A 27 -4.02 5.94 10.23
CA GLY A 27 -3.43 6.03 11.56
C GLY A 27 -3.30 7.46 12.09
N LEU A 28 -3.00 8.43 11.22
CA LEU A 28 -2.97 9.84 11.60
C LEU A 28 -4.37 10.36 11.94
N ALA A 29 -5.40 10.03 11.14
CA ALA A 29 -6.78 10.42 11.43
C ALA A 29 -7.28 9.84 12.76
N ALA A 30 -7.03 8.54 13.01
CA ALA A 30 -7.36 7.89 14.28
C ALA A 30 -6.62 8.54 15.47
N ALA A 31 -5.33 8.85 15.30
CA ALA A 31 -4.53 9.49 16.36
C ALA A 31 -5.05 10.90 16.70
N ILE A 32 -5.39 11.69 15.69
CA ILE A 32 -5.96 13.03 15.85
C ILE A 32 -7.30 12.94 16.58
N ALA A 33 -8.21 12.09 16.12
CA ALA A 33 -9.54 11.92 16.73
C ALA A 33 -9.43 11.45 18.20
N ALA A 34 -8.57 10.48 18.50
CA ALA A 34 -8.35 10.00 19.86
C ALA A 34 -7.78 11.12 20.76
N LYS A 35 -6.84 11.93 20.27
CA LYS A 35 -6.25 13.04 21.01
C LYS A 35 -7.26 14.14 21.28
N GLU A 36 -8.08 14.48 20.29
CA GLU A 36 -9.16 15.47 20.41
C GLU A 36 -10.28 14.99 21.35
N ALA A 37 -10.48 13.66 21.47
CA ALA A 37 -11.37 13.05 22.45
C ALA A 37 -10.79 13.03 23.89
N GLY A 38 -9.56 13.49 24.10
CA GLY A 38 -8.94 13.65 25.42
C GLY A 38 -8.03 12.48 25.85
N VAL A 39 -7.58 11.66 24.93
CA VAL A 39 -6.58 10.62 25.23
C VAL A 39 -5.19 11.24 25.28
N ASP A 40 -4.53 11.22 26.44
CA ASP A 40 -3.21 11.82 26.61
C ASP A 40 -2.06 10.85 26.31
N ASN A 41 -2.15 9.62 26.77
CA ASN A 41 -1.10 8.59 26.62
C ASN A 41 -1.33 7.78 25.34
N LEU A 42 -1.04 8.41 24.19
CA LEU A 42 -1.23 7.88 22.85
C LEU A 42 0.12 7.81 22.13
N LEU A 43 0.39 6.69 21.46
CA LEU A 43 1.62 6.45 20.70
C LEU A 43 1.31 5.90 19.31
N VAL A 44 1.94 6.46 18.29
CA VAL A 44 1.90 5.92 16.92
C VAL A 44 3.27 5.33 16.58
N LEU A 45 3.28 4.11 16.06
CA LEU A 45 4.49 3.43 15.55
C LEU A 45 4.45 3.38 14.02
N GLU A 46 5.50 3.90 13.37
CA GLU A 46 5.64 3.93 11.91
C GLU A 46 6.97 3.28 11.49
N ARG A 47 6.90 2.33 10.56
CA ARG A 47 8.10 1.62 10.08
C ARG A 47 8.99 2.45 9.16
N GLU A 48 8.39 3.36 8.38
CA GLU A 48 9.14 4.27 7.51
C GLU A 48 9.76 5.41 8.34
N GLU A 49 10.76 6.08 7.77
CA GLU A 49 11.46 7.19 8.42
C GLU A 49 10.59 8.46 8.54
N HIS A 50 9.43 8.48 7.91
CA HIS A 50 8.55 9.63 7.86
C HIS A 50 7.07 9.25 7.91
N MET A 51 6.26 10.07 8.53
CA MET A 51 4.79 9.99 8.51
C MET A 51 4.20 10.22 7.11
N GLY A 52 2.92 9.86 6.92
CA GLY A 52 2.14 10.13 5.72
C GLY A 52 1.91 8.88 4.84
N GLY A 53 2.62 7.78 5.11
CA GLY A 53 2.42 6.50 4.41
C GLY A 53 2.56 6.62 2.89
N ILE A 54 1.71 5.89 2.16
CA ILE A 54 1.74 5.82 0.69
C ILE A 54 1.48 7.16 -0.01
N LEU A 55 0.78 8.10 0.65
CA LEU A 55 0.46 9.41 0.07
C LEU A 55 1.70 10.21 -0.31
N ARG A 56 2.81 10.03 0.39
CA ARG A 56 4.07 10.74 0.12
C ARG A 56 4.59 10.55 -1.30
N GLN A 57 4.36 9.39 -1.89
CA GLN A 57 4.77 9.10 -3.27
C GLN A 57 3.71 9.43 -4.32
N CYS A 58 2.47 9.71 -3.91
CA CYS A 58 1.33 10.01 -4.79
C CYS A 58 1.30 11.50 -5.17
N ILE A 59 2.27 11.95 -5.98
CA ILE A 59 2.43 13.37 -6.34
C ILE A 59 1.41 13.90 -7.37
N HIS A 60 0.47 13.07 -7.81
CA HIS A 60 -0.64 13.47 -8.67
C HIS A 60 -1.79 14.06 -7.84
N ASN A 61 -2.66 14.84 -8.48
CA ASN A 61 -3.86 15.42 -7.90
C ASN A 61 -5.01 14.40 -7.76
N GLY A 62 -6.03 14.75 -7.00
CA GLY A 62 -7.27 14.00 -6.86
C GLY A 62 -7.58 13.56 -5.42
N PHE A 63 -6.85 14.06 -4.45
CA PHE A 63 -7.05 13.81 -3.03
C PHE A 63 -7.75 15.02 -2.36
N GLY A 64 -8.49 14.78 -1.26
CA GLY A 64 -9.02 15.82 -0.38
C GLY A 64 -10.33 16.46 -0.79
N LEU A 65 -10.92 16.06 -1.92
CA LEU A 65 -12.14 16.65 -2.44
C LEU A 65 -13.35 16.49 -1.49
N HIS A 66 -13.44 15.37 -0.79
CA HIS A 66 -14.53 15.12 0.16
C HIS A 66 -14.25 15.70 1.54
N ARG A 67 -13.06 15.45 2.08
CA ARG A 67 -12.68 15.84 3.45
C ARG A 67 -12.32 17.32 3.57
N PHE A 68 -11.45 17.82 2.67
CA PHE A 68 -10.94 19.18 2.72
C PHE A 68 -11.63 20.15 1.77
N LYS A 69 -12.50 19.68 0.87
CA LYS A 69 -13.16 20.47 -0.19
C LYS A 69 -12.17 21.17 -1.13
N GLU A 70 -10.98 20.60 -1.25
CA GLU A 70 -9.88 21.08 -2.09
C GLU A 70 -9.27 19.93 -2.85
N GLU A 71 -8.80 20.19 -4.07
CA GLU A 71 -8.04 19.21 -4.84
C GLU A 71 -6.56 19.29 -4.46
N LEU A 72 -6.06 18.26 -3.82
CA LEU A 72 -4.69 18.16 -3.30
C LEU A 72 -3.91 17.06 -3.99
N THR A 73 -2.59 17.15 -3.93
CA THR A 73 -1.70 16.01 -4.14
C THR A 73 -1.65 15.14 -2.89
N GLY A 74 -1.15 13.90 -3.01
CA GLY A 74 -0.99 13.01 -1.86
C GLY A 74 -0.12 13.61 -0.74
N PRO A 75 1.07 14.16 -1.03
CA PRO A 75 1.90 14.84 -0.02
C PRO A 75 1.20 16.01 0.67
N GLU A 76 0.45 16.86 -0.06
CA GLU A 76 -0.31 17.97 0.52
C GLU A 76 -1.41 17.46 1.45
N TYR A 77 -2.12 16.40 1.05
CA TYR A 77 -3.11 15.76 1.93
C TYR A 77 -2.47 15.24 3.23
N ALA A 78 -1.40 14.46 3.09
CA ALA A 78 -0.69 13.90 4.25
C ALA A 78 -0.15 14.98 5.18
N GLN A 79 0.37 16.09 4.62
CA GLN A 79 0.96 17.17 5.39
C GLN A 79 -0.06 17.83 6.33
N ARG A 80 -1.34 17.96 5.92
CA ARG A 80 -2.39 18.52 6.80
C ARG A 80 -2.58 17.69 8.06
N ASP A 81 -2.65 16.36 7.92
CA ASP A 81 -2.79 15.50 9.10
C ASP A 81 -1.49 15.44 9.93
N ILE A 82 -0.32 15.48 9.28
CA ILE A 82 0.97 15.56 9.96
C ILE A 82 1.07 16.85 10.80
N ASP A 83 0.76 17.99 10.22
CA ASP A 83 0.79 19.29 10.93
C ASP A 83 -0.16 19.26 12.11
N ARG A 84 -1.38 18.74 11.94
CA ARG A 84 -2.36 18.61 13.02
C ARG A 84 -1.89 17.68 14.13
N ALA A 85 -1.27 16.55 13.80
CA ALA A 85 -0.69 15.64 14.78
C ALA A 85 0.43 16.30 15.60
N ILE A 86 1.28 17.10 14.94
CA ILE A 86 2.34 17.87 15.60
C ILE A 86 1.75 18.94 16.53
N GLU A 87 0.77 19.71 16.06
CA GLU A 87 0.07 20.71 16.87
C GLU A 87 -0.54 20.13 18.14
N LEU A 88 -1.11 18.94 18.05
CA LEU A 88 -1.70 18.22 19.18
C LEU A 88 -0.66 17.53 20.09
N GLY A 89 0.61 17.57 19.74
CA GLY A 89 1.69 16.94 20.50
C GLY A 89 1.62 15.42 20.52
N ILE A 90 1.11 14.78 19.44
CA ILE A 90 1.03 13.32 19.33
C ILE A 90 2.43 12.75 19.17
N GLU A 91 2.81 11.79 20.03
CA GLU A 91 4.08 11.07 19.86
C GLU A 91 3.99 10.07 18.71
N VAL A 92 4.84 10.26 17.68
CA VAL A 92 5.01 9.33 16.56
C VAL A 92 6.46 8.86 16.52
N ARG A 93 6.67 7.54 16.59
CA ARG A 93 7.99 6.91 16.45
C ARG A 93 8.15 6.34 15.05
N CYS A 94 8.75 7.12 14.17
CA CYS A 94 9.17 6.67 12.85
C CYS A 94 10.39 5.71 12.95
N GLY A 95 10.70 4.98 11.88
CA GLY A 95 11.78 3.98 11.87
C GLY A 95 11.56 2.83 12.86
N THR A 96 10.30 2.60 13.28
CA THR A 96 9.94 1.61 14.30
C THR A 96 9.00 0.56 13.72
N THR A 97 9.50 -0.67 13.59
CA THR A 97 8.75 -1.79 13.01
C THR A 97 8.13 -2.64 14.11
N VAL A 98 6.83 -2.84 14.06
CA VAL A 98 6.11 -3.80 14.92
C VAL A 98 6.39 -5.21 14.40
N LEU A 99 6.86 -6.08 15.29
CA LEU A 99 7.23 -7.46 14.98
C LEU A 99 6.13 -8.46 15.32
N SER A 100 5.41 -8.22 16.42
CA SER A 100 4.33 -9.10 16.88
C SER A 100 3.32 -8.36 17.73
N ILE A 101 2.11 -8.89 17.73
CA ILE A 101 1.00 -8.50 18.56
C ILE A 101 0.41 -9.79 19.12
N ASP A 102 0.04 -9.83 20.40
CA ASP A 102 -0.65 -10.96 21.00
C ASP A 102 -2.12 -10.63 21.35
N GLU A 103 -2.86 -11.65 21.76
CA GLU A 103 -4.26 -11.57 22.16
C GLU A 103 -4.54 -10.66 23.37
N ASN A 104 -3.50 -10.34 24.15
CA ASN A 104 -3.57 -9.45 25.31
C ASN A 104 -3.17 -8.01 24.96
N ARG A 105 -3.04 -7.67 23.70
CA ARG A 105 -2.57 -6.37 23.18
C ARG A 105 -1.14 -6.03 23.63
N PHE A 106 -0.32 -7.07 23.82
CA PHE A 106 1.10 -6.88 24.04
C PHE A 106 1.81 -6.77 22.70
N VAL A 107 2.54 -5.66 22.49
CA VAL A 107 3.18 -5.33 21.23
C VAL A 107 4.69 -5.35 21.39
N THR A 108 5.37 -6.07 20.49
CA THR A 108 6.83 -6.04 20.37
C THR A 108 7.20 -5.27 19.12
N ALA A 109 8.05 -4.26 19.27
CA ALA A 109 8.56 -3.46 18.15
C ALA A 109 10.08 -3.34 18.21
N VAL A 110 10.70 -2.95 17.10
CA VAL A 110 12.13 -2.72 16.98
C VAL A 110 12.43 -1.46 16.20
N SER A 111 13.42 -0.71 16.65
CA SER A 111 13.99 0.41 15.90
C SER A 111 15.51 0.42 16.00
N LYS A 112 16.16 1.12 15.07
CA LYS A 112 17.61 1.28 15.05
C LYS A 112 18.11 2.02 16.29
N GLU A 113 17.35 3.01 16.75
CA GLU A 113 17.75 3.90 17.84
C GLU A 113 17.50 3.32 19.22
N ARG A 114 16.36 2.60 19.39
CA ARG A 114 15.88 2.16 20.70
C ARG A 114 15.97 0.63 20.91
N GLY A 115 16.40 -0.12 19.88
CA GLY A 115 16.44 -1.57 19.93
C GLY A 115 15.03 -2.17 20.03
N VAL A 116 14.90 -3.25 20.76
CA VAL A 116 13.61 -3.93 21.04
C VAL A 116 12.83 -3.12 22.07
N GLN A 117 11.56 -2.87 21.78
CA GLN A 117 10.63 -2.14 22.62
C GLN A 117 9.40 -2.99 22.88
N LEU A 118 8.91 -2.96 24.10
CA LEU A 118 7.77 -3.74 24.56
C LEU A 118 6.67 -2.82 25.07
N PHE A 119 5.43 -3.05 24.63
CA PHE A 119 4.28 -2.23 24.99
C PHE A 119 3.14 -3.09 25.51
N GLU A 120 2.49 -2.63 26.58
CA GLU A 120 1.20 -3.10 27.07
C GLU A 120 0.16 -2.01 26.78
N CYS A 121 -0.82 -2.32 25.93
CA CYS A 121 -1.75 -1.34 25.40
C CYS A 121 -3.14 -1.50 26.00
N GLY A 122 -3.78 -0.40 26.39
CA GLY A 122 -5.20 -0.35 26.75
C GLY A 122 -6.09 -0.65 25.55
N ALA A 123 -5.80 0.00 24.40
CA ALA A 123 -6.38 -0.28 23.11
C ALA A 123 -5.30 -0.28 22.02
N LEU A 124 -5.57 -0.98 20.92
CA LEU A 124 -4.67 -1.10 19.78
C LEU A 124 -5.44 -0.80 18.49
N ILE A 125 -4.91 0.08 17.64
CA ILE A 125 -5.49 0.40 16.34
C ILE A 125 -4.53 -0.07 15.23
N LEU A 126 -5.03 -0.94 14.36
CA LEU A 126 -4.31 -1.49 13.22
C LEU A 126 -4.60 -0.63 11.98
N ALA A 127 -3.60 0.12 11.51
CA ALA A 127 -3.70 1.04 10.37
C ALA A 127 -2.55 0.82 9.36
N MET A 128 -2.12 -0.45 9.19
CA MET A 128 -0.94 -0.83 8.39
C MET A 128 -1.15 -0.72 6.88
N GLY A 129 -2.36 -0.41 6.43
CA GLY A 129 -2.67 -0.24 5.02
C GLY A 129 -2.67 -1.55 4.21
N CYS A 130 -2.22 -1.48 2.96
CA CYS A 130 -2.16 -2.60 2.04
C CYS A 130 -0.83 -2.63 1.28
N ARG A 131 -0.55 -3.76 0.64
CA ARG A 131 0.58 -3.93 -0.28
C ARG A 131 0.09 -4.32 -1.67
N GLU A 132 0.88 -4.05 -2.68
CA GLU A 132 0.58 -4.49 -4.04
C GLU A 132 0.76 -6.00 -4.19
N ARG A 133 -0.06 -6.60 -5.03
CA ARG A 133 0.03 -8.03 -5.38
C ARG A 133 1.34 -8.29 -6.11
N PRO A 134 2.25 -9.13 -5.58
CA PRO A 134 3.53 -9.41 -6.21
C PRO A 134 3.39 -10.41 -7.37
N ARG A 135 4.41 -10.46 -8.24
CA ARG A 135 4.47 -11.42 -9.36
C ARG A 135 4.20 -12.88 -8.94
N GLY A 136 4.71 -13.29 -7.77
CA GLY A 136 4.52 -14.64 -7.28
C GLY A 136 3.05 -15.03 -7.06
N ALA A 137 2.19 -14.06 -6.74
CA ALA A 137 0.76 -14.28 -6.58
C ALA A 137 -0.02 -14.36 -7.91
N LEU A 138 0.61 -13.93 -9.02
CA LEU A 138 0.00 -14.00 -10.36
C LEU A 138 0.29 -15.31 -11.08
N GLY A 139 1.32 -16.04 -10.67
CA GLY A 139 1.75 -17.25 -11.36
C GLY A 139 2.29 -17.00 -12.78
N THR A 140 2.66 -15.76 -13.15
CA THR A 140 3.16 -15.41 -14.47
C THR A 140 4.41 -16.21 -14.81
N PRO A 141 4.42 -16.99 -15.91
CA PRO A 141 5.55 -17.81 -16.34
C PRO A 141 6.81 -16.99 -16.69
N GLY A 142 7.90 -17.69 -16.98
CA GLY A 142 9.13 -17.11 -17.49
C GLY A 142 10.18 -16.80 -16.42
N THR A 143 11.24 -16.15 -16.86
CA THR A 143 12.46 -15.91 -16.07
C THR A 143 12.22 -14.97 -14.89
N ARG A 144 12.82 -15.30 -13.74
CA ARG A 144 12.88 -14.40 -12.57
C ARG A 144 14.12 -13.52 -12.68
N CYS A 145 13.94 -12.30 -13.07
CA CYS A 145 15.01 -11.36 -13.36
C CYS A 145 14.74 -9.99 -12.73
N ALA A 146 15.76 -9.11 -12.74
CA ALA A 146 15.58 -7.69 -12.45
C ALA A 146 14.73 -7.01 -13.54
N GLY A 147 14.14 -5.85 -13.23
CA GLY A 147 13.30 -5.09 -14.16
C GLY A 147 11.81 -5.33 -14.00
N ILE A 148 11.39 -6.17 -13.05
CA ILE A 148 9.97 -6.40 -12.74
C ILE A 148 9.67 -5.76 -11.39
N TYR A 149 8.75 -4.80 -11.37
CA TYR A 149 8.37 -4.05 -10.17
C TYR A 149 6.85 -3.98 -10.05
N SER A 150 6.34 -3.87 -8.84
CA SER A 150 5.00 -3.34 -8.67
C SER A 150 4.95 -1.86 -9.05
N ALA A 151 3.80 -1.36 -9.49
CA ALA A 151 3.65 0.02 -9.95
C ALA A 151 3.95 1.03 -8.84
N GLY A 152 3.54 0.74 -7.59
CA GLY A 152 3.84 1.59 -6.44
C GLY A 152 5.31 1.57 -6.03
N THR A 153 6.01 0.43 -6.17
CA THR A 153 7.47 0.40 -5.97
C THR A 153 8.19 1.28 -7.01
N ALA A 154 7.78 1.20 -8.28
CA ALA A 154 8.31 2.08 -9.32
C ALA A 154 7.97 3.55 -9.04
N GLN A 155 6.77 3.83 -8.52
CA GLN A 155 6.35 5.16 -8.10
C GLN A 155 7.25 5.73 -6.99
N LYS A 156 7.58 4.92 -5.98
CA LYS A 156 8.52 5.30 -4.92
C LYS A 156 9.89 5.66 -5.49
N TYR A 157 10.45 4.79 -6.34
CA TYR A 157 11.74 5.06 -6.97
C TYR A 157 11.76 6.36 -7.76
N VAL A 158 10.76 6.59 -8.60
CA VAL A 158 10.71 7.79 -9.45
C VAL A 158 10.42 9.06 -8.64
N ASN A 159 9.47 9.00 -7.71
CA ASN A 159 8.94 10.19 -7.06
C ASN A 159 9.67 10.58 -5.78
N LEU A 160 10.23 9.61 -5.04
CA LEU A 160 10.92 9.88 -3.77
C LEU A 160 12.44 9.70 -3.88
N GLU A 161 12.89 8.68 -4.61
CA GLU A 161 14.31 8.33 -4.66
C GLU A 161 15.04 8.92 -5.87
N GLY A 162 14.32 9.43 -6.89
CA GLY A 162 14.89 9.99 -8.11
C GLY A 162 15.52 8.96 -9.06
N TYR A 163 15.15 7.68 -8.94
CA TYR A 163 15.67 6.60 -9.79
C TYR A 163 14.67 6.20 -10.87
N MET A 164 15.15 5.98 -12.08
CA MET A 164 14.38 5.40 -13.18
C MET A 164 14.46 3.88 -13.18
N PRO A 165 13.34 3.16 -13.01
CA PRO A 165 13.30 1.69 -13.06
C PRO A 165 13.79 1.11 -14.39
N GLY A 166 13.52 1.81 -15.49
CA GLY A 166 13.97 1.46 -16.82
C GLY A 166 13.49 2.43 -17.89
N LYS A 167 13.75 2.09 -19.16
CA LYS A 167 13.53 2.99 -20.30
C LYS A 167 12.44 2.52 -21.27
N ARG A 168 12.20 1.23 -21.34
CA ARG A 168 11.20 0.60 -22.23
C ARG A 168 10.25 -0.22 -21.36
N VAL A 169 9.05 0.27 -21.17
CA VAL A 169 8.14 -0.18 -20.11
C VAL A 169 6.89 -0.82 -20.69
N VAL A 170 6.54 -1.99 -20.19
CA VAL A 170 5.20 -2.58 -20.31
C VAL A 170 4.53 -2.53 -18.96
N ILE A 171 3.24 -2.23 -18.92
CA ILE A 171 2.45 -2.17 -17.69
C ILE A 171 1.37 -3.24 -17.75
N LEU A 172 1.32 -4.12 -16.75
CA LEU A 172 0.27 -5.10 -16.57
C LEU A 172 -0.72 -4.61 -15.52
N GLY A 173 -1.96 -4.40 -15.94
CA GLY A 173 -3.07 -3.84 -15.17
C GLY A 173 -3.34 -2.38 -15.51
N SER A 174 -4.63 -2.06 -15.72
CA SER A 174 -5.13 -0.74 -16.10
C SER A 174 -5.94 -0.05 -14.99
N GLY A 175 -5.68 -0.39 -13.73
CA GLY A 175 -6.14 0.39 -12.59
C GLY A 175 -5.43 1.75 -12.52
N ASP A 176 -5.94 2.69 -11.72
CA ASP A 176 -5.45 4.07 -11.68
C ASP A 176 -3.95 4.18 -11.44
N ILE A 177 -3.38 3.37 -10.55
CA ILE A 177 -1.92 3.39 -10.29
C ILE A 177 -1.13 3.04 -11.56
N GLY A 178 -1.57 2.04 -12.32
CA GLY A 178 -0.94 1.64 -13.58
C GLY A 178 -1.00 2.75 -14.62
N LEU A 179 -2.17 3.39 -14.78
CA LEU A 179 -2.39 4.50 -15.69
C LEU A 179 -1.53 5.72 -15.32
N ILE A 180 -1.55 6.11 -14.05
CA ILE A 180 -0.74 7.21 -13.52
C ILE A 180 0.75 6.95 -13.74
N MET A 181 1.21 5.71 -13.54
CA MET A 181 2.60 5.35 -13.80
C MET A 181 2.95 5.32 -15.27
N ALA A 182 2.02 4.98 -16.17
CA ALA A 182 2.24 5.11 -17.61
C ALA A 182 2.60 6.57 -17.99
N ARG A 183 1.80 7.51 -17.55
CA ARG A 183 2.06 8.95 -17.72
C ARG A 183 3.36 9.38 -17.04
N ARG A 184 3.56 8.97 -15.78
CA ARG A 184 4.72 9.38 -14.99
C ARG A 184 6.04 8.92 -15.61
N MET A 185 6.12 7.65 -16.02
CA MET A 185 7.31 7.11 -16.70
C MET A 185 7.60 7.83 -18.02
N THR A 186 6.56 8.13 -18.78
CA THR A 186 6.68 8.87 -20.05
C THR A 186 7.23 10.28 -19.82
N LEU A 187 6.72 11.01 -18.83
CA LEU A 187 7.20 12.35 -18.45
C LEU A 187 8.66 12.34 -17.98
N GLN A 188 9.16 11.23 -17.47
CA GLN A 188 10.56 11.06 -17.08
C GLN A 188 11.45 10.54 -18.24
N GLY A 189 10.91 10.46 -19.46
CA GLY A 189 11.66 10.09 -20.64
C GLY A 189 11.74 8.59 -20.93
N ALA A 190 10.98 7.75 -20.25
CA ALA A 190 10.81 6.35 -20.64
C ALA A 190 9.81 6.24 -21.81
N LYS A 191 9.95 5.21 -22.63
CA LYS A 191 8.95 4.81 -23.61
C LYS A 191 8.06 3.73 -23.02
N VAL A 192 6.81 4.08 -22.73
CA VAL A 192 5.79 3.11 -22.37
C VAL A 192 5.24 2.48 -23.65
N LEU A 193 5.42 1.17 -23.80
CA LEU A 193 5.12 0.43 -25.02
C LEU A 193 3.66 -0.02 -25.06
N ALA A 194 3.12 -0.39 -23.90
CA ALA A 194 1.76 -0.91 -23.76
C ALA A 194 1.29 -0.83 -22.31
N CYS A 195 -0.02 -0.64 -22.15
CA CYS A 195 -0.77 -1.00 -20.95
C CYS A 195 -1.63 -2.23 -21.30
N VAL A 196 -1.57 -3.28 -20.49
CA VAL A 196 -2.20 -4.59 -20.74
C VAL A 196 -3.18 -4.88 -19.63
N GLU A 197 -4.42 -5.26 -19.98
CA GLU A 197 -5.51 -5.52 -19.04
C GLU A 197 -6.18 -6.85 -19.35
N VAL A 198 -6.29 -7.71 -18.33
CA VAL A 198 -6.91 -9.03 -18.46
C VAL A 198 -8.43 -8.95 -18.64
N MET A 199 -9.04 -7.90 -18.11
CA MET A 199 -10.48 -7.67 -18.25
C MET A 199 -10.82 -7.04 -19.61
N PRO A 200 -12.06 -7.20 -20.13
CA PRO A 200 -12.51 -6.53 -21.36
C PRO A 200 -12.77 -5.03 -21.18
N TYR A 201 -12.44 -4.48 -20.03
CA TYR A 201 -12.56 -3.05 -19.68
C TYR A 201 -11.44 -2.63 -18.74
N SER A 202 -11.10 -1.34 -18.73
CA SER A 202 -10.16 -0.76 -17.77
C SER A 202 -10.81 -0.58 -16.41
N GLY A 203 -10.09 -0.90 -15.33
CA GLY A 203 -10.51 -0.65 -13.95
C GLY A 203 -10.26 0.79 -13.48
N GLY A 204 -9.50 1.59 -14.23
CA GLY A 204 -9.18 2.98 -13.86
C GLY A 204 -10.26 3.98 -14.29
N LEU A 205 -10.21 5.16 -13.71
CA LEU A 205 -11.11 6.27 -14.04
C LEU A 205 -10.93 6.71 -15.49
N MET A 206 -12.03 7.06 -16.16
CA MET A 206 -12.00 7.53 -17.57
C MET A 206 -11.04 8.70 -17.78
N ARG A 207 -10.99 9.66 -16.85
CA ARG A 207 -10.03 10.78 -16.92
C ARG A 207 -8.58 10.32 -16.98
N ASN A 208 -8.24 9.24 -16.23
CA ASN A 208 -6.89 8.70 -16.22
C ASN A 208 -6.58 7.91 -17.51
N ILE A 209 -7.57 7.25 -18.11
CA ILE A 209 -7.41 6.65 -19.44
C ILE A 209 -7.05 7.73 -20.47
N VAL A 210 -7.76 8.85 -20.48
CA VAL A 210 -7.47 9.97 -21.40
C VAL A 210 -6.10 10.57 -21.09
N GLN A 211 -5.91 11.08 -19.88
CA GLN A 211 -4.74 11.87 -19.50
C GLN A 211 -3.44 11.07 -19.39
N CYS A 212 -3.53 9.75 -19.18
CA CYS A 212 -2.36 8.92 -18.93
C CYS A 212 -2.00 8.01 -20.11
N LEU A 213 -2.96 7.66 -20.96
CA LEU A 213 -2.70 6.81 -22.13
C LEU A 213 -2.94 7.55 -23.45
N GLN A 214 -4.15 8.11 -23.66
CA GLN A 214 -4.53 8.71 -24.96
C GLN A 214 -3.69 9.93 -25.28
N ASP A 215 -3.46 10.84 -24.33
CA ASP A 215 -2.64 12.05 -24.52
C ASP A 215 -1.16 11.74 -24.85
N TYR A 216 -0.72 10.49 -24.62
CA TYR A 216 0.65 10.03 -24.85
C TYR A 216 0.75 8.93 -25.92
N ASP A 217 -0.34 8.64 -26.64
CA ASP A 217 -0.41 7.57 -27.64
C ASP A 217 0.05 6.19 -27.12
N ILE A 218 -0.23 5.91 -25.84
CA ILE A 218 0.09 4.61 -25.21
C ILE A 218 -1.04 3.63 -25.49
N PRO A 219 -0.79 2.52 -26.18
CA PRO A 219 -1.84 1.54 -26.49
C PRO A 219 -2.32 0.80 -25.24
N LEU A 220 -3.65 0.61 -25.16
CA LEU A 220 -4.32 -0.21 -24.13
C LEU A 220 -4.83 -1.49 -24.79
N TYR A 221 -4.31 -2.64 -24.34
CA TYR A 221 -4.73 -3.96 -24.78
C TYR A 221 -5.66 -4.57 -23.73
N LEU A 222 -6.95 -4.54 -23.99
CA LEU A 222 -7.99 -5.17 -23.15
C LEU A 222 -8.13 -6.66 -23.50
N SER A 223 -8.55 -7.49 -22.56
CA SER A 223 -8.59 -8.94 -22.67
C SER A 223 -7.23 -9.56 -23.07
N HIS A 224 -6.15 -9.04 -22.48
CA HIS A 224 -4.78 -9.52 -22.69
C HIS A 224 -4.04 -9.68 -21.37
N THR A 225 -3.05 -10.57 -21.35
CA THR A 225 -2.18 -10.73 -20.17
C THR A 225 -0.75 -11.08 -20.61
N VAL A 226 0.21 -10.90 -19.69
CA VAL A 226 1.60 -11.34 -19.89
C VAL A 226 1.66 -12.86 -19.69
N THR A 227 2.14 -13.57 -20.71
CA THR A 227 2.20 -15.04 -20.76
C THR A 227 3.60 -15.61 -20.68
N ASP A 228 4.64 -14.82 -20.98
CA ASP A 228 6.04 -15.21 -20.79
C ASP A 228 6.92 -13.99 -20.51
N ILE A 229 8.04 -14.24 -19.83
CA ILE A 229 9.04 -13.23 -19.45
C ILE A 229 10.42 -13.78 -19.74
N GLN A 230 11.20 -13.09 -20.55
CA GLN A 230 12.55 -13.46 -20.91
C GLN A 230 13.56 -12.42 -20.40
N ALA A 231 14.77 -12.87 -20.17
CA ALA A 231 15.84 -12.04 -19.64
C ALA A 231 17.17 -12.27 -20.36
N GLU A 232 17.92 -11.20 -20.48
CA GLU A 232 19.32 -11.22 -20.90
C GLU A 232 20.18 -10.59 -19.83
N ASN A 233 21.32 -11.19 -19.53
CA ASN A 233 22.27 -10.72 -18.51
C ASN A 233 21.61 -10.45 -17.12
N GLY A 234 20.61 -11.26 -16.76
CA GLY A 234 19.92 -11.16 -15.47
C GLY A 234 18.85 -10.05 -15.38
N ARG A 235 18.59 -9.31 -16.47
CA ARG A 235 17.57 -8.27 -16.55
C ARG A 235 16.52 -8.62 -17.62
N LEU A 236 15.29 -8.16 -17.41
CA LEU A 236 14.19 -8.25 -18.36
C LEU A 236 14.62 -7.75 -19.73
N SER A 237 14.38 -8.53 -20.78
CA SER A 237 14.64 -8.17 -22.18
C SER A 237 13.37 -8.20 -23.03
N HIS A 238 12.44 -9.14 -22.73
CA HIS A 238 11.20 -9.30 -23.50
C HIS A 238 10.05 -9.74 -22.59
N VAL A 239 8.85 -9.35 -22.97
CA VAL A 239 7.60 -9.97 -22.46
C VAL A 239 6.73 -10.39 -23.64
N THR A 240 6.11 -11.57 -23.50
CA THR A 240 5.07 -12.04 -24.41
C THR A 240 3.72 -11.71 -23.82
N VAL A 241 2.85 -11.11 -24.60
CA VAL A 241 1.46 -10.78 -24.24
C VAL A 241 0.53 -11.54 -25.14
N SER A 242 -0.47 -12.21 -24.58
CA SER A 242 -1.47 -12.95 -25.37
C SER A 242 -2.87 -12.46 -25.02
N LYS A 243 -3.76 -12.55 -26.00
CA LYS A 243 -5.20 -12.36 -25.77
C LYS A 243 -5.73 -13.47 -24.87
N VAL A 244 -6.70 -13.16 -24.01
CA VAL A 244 -7.37 -14.14 -23.17
C VAL A 244 -8.83 -14.32 -23.57
N GLY A 245 -9.35 -15.55 -23.37
CA GLY A 245 -10.76 -15.87 -23.51
C GLY A 245 -11.61 -15.41 -22.31
N ASP A 246 -12.89 -15.74 -22.34
CA ASP A 246 -13.83 -15.43 -21.24
C ASP A 246 -13.46 -16.18 -19.94
N ASP A 247 -12.75 -17.30 -20.06
CA ASP A 247 -12.17 -18.06 -18.96
C ASP A 247 -10.86 -17.46 -18.41
N ARG A 248 -10.41 -16.35 -19.00
CA ARG A 248 -9.12 -15.67 -18.74
C ARG A 248 -7.89 -16.53 -19.06
N MET A 249 -8.04 -17.58 -19.85
CA MET A 249 -6.92 -18.38 -20.34
C MET A 249 -6.36 -17.80 -21.63
N PRO A 250 -5.02 -17.82 -21.83
CA PRO A 250 -4.40 -17.35 -23.05
C PRO A 250 -4.87 -18.13 -24.29
N ILE A 251 -5.15 -17.40 -25.37
CA ILE A 251 -5.55 -17.97 -26.66
C ILE A 251 -4.29 -18.18 -27.50
N PRO A 252 -3.93 -19.43 -27.87
CA PRO A 252 -2.76 -19.72 -28.72
C PRO A 252 -2.85 -19.04 -30.09
N GLY A 253 -1.71 -18.52 -30.59
CA GLY A 253 -1.61 -17.84 -31.88
C GLY A 253 -1.98 -16.35 -31.82
N THR A 254 -2.11 -15.77 -30.61
CA THR A 254 -2.38 -14.34 -30.40
C THR A 254 -1.22 -13.62 -29.72
N GLU A 255 -0.07 -14.27 -29.63
CA GLU A 255 1.13 -13.79 -28.96
C GLU A 255 1.66 -12.50 -29.64
N MET A 256 1.99 -11.52 -28.82
CA MET A 256 2.67 -10.27 -29.21
C MET A 256 3.93 -10.14 -28.35
N GLU A 257 5.04 -9.81 -29.01
CA GLU A 257 6.34 -9.64 -28.34
C GLU A 257 6.63 -8.16 -28.09
N PHE A 258 7.10 -7.85 -26.91
CA PHE A 258 7.54 -6.50 -26.54
C PHE A 258 8.97 -6.53 -26.03
N ASP A 259 9.89 -5.91 -26.78
CA ASP A 259 11.24 -5.64 -26.32
C ASP A 259 11.18 -4.58 -25.23
N CYS A 260 11.36 -4.96 -23.98
CA CYS A 260 11.29 -4.06 -22.83
C CYS A 260 12.30 -4.43 -21.75
N ASP A 261 12.75 -3.44 -21.00
CA ASP A 261 13.65 -3.61 -19.87
C ASP A 261 12.92 -3.51 -18.51
N THR A 262 11.63 -3.19 -18.54
CA THR A 262 10.83 -2.98 -17.34
C THR A 262 9.39 -3.44 -17.54
N LEU A 263 8.92 -4.26 -16.59
CA LEU A 263 7.51 -4.66 -16.46
C LEU A 263 6.97 -4.11 -15.13
N LEU A 264 5.95 -3.25 -15.19
CA LEU A 264 5.24 -2.77 -14.02
C LEU A 264 3.97 -3.58 -13.79
N LEU A 265 3.76 -4.01 -12.56
CA LEU A 265 2.59 -4.77 -12.14
C LEU A 265 1.64 -3.86 -11.37
N SER A 266 0.43 -3.63 -11.91
CA SER A 266 -0.66 -2.88 -11.28
C SER A 266 -1.91 -3.77 -11.20
N VAL A 267 -1.79 -4.88 -10.48
CA VAL A 267 -2.72 -6.02 -10.54
C VAL A 267 -3.51 -6.23 -9.23
N GLY A 268 -3.76 -5.15 -8.55
CA GLY A 268 -4.54 -5.08 -7.32
C GLY A 268 -3.70 -5.04 -6.05
N LEU A 269 -4.38 -4.73 -4.96
CA LEU A 269 -3.84 -4.55 -3.62
C LEU A 269 -4.27 -5.69 -2.71
N ILE A 270 -3.49 -5.94 -1.65
CA ILE A 270 -3.75 -6.94 -0.62
C ILE A 270 -3.62 -6.24 0.73
N PRO A 271 -4.66 -6.22 1.56
CA PRO A 271 -4.57 -5.72 2.94
C PRO A 271 -3.43 -6.36 3.73
N GLU A 272 -2.66 -5.54 4.47
CA GLU A 272 -1.44 -5.97 5.16
C GLU A 272 -1.78 -6.53 6.54
N ASN A 273 -2.01 -7.84 6.63
CA ASN A 273 -2.59 -8.49 7.79
C ASN A 273 -1.72 -9.62 8.39
N GLU A 274 -0.40 -9.56 8.25
CA GLU A 274 0.48 -10.54 8.91
C GLU A 274 0.41 -10.43 10.44
N LEU A 275 0.47 -9.20 10.98
CA LEU A 275 0.33 -8.95 12.42
C LEU A 275 -1.07 -9.31 12.93
N THR A 276 -2.10 -8.98 12.17
CA THR A 276 -3.50 -9.29 12.49
C THR A 276 -3.72 -10.80 12.64
N ARG A 277 -3.21 -11.58 11.68
CA ARG A 277 -3.27 -13.06 11.74
C ARG A 277 -2.41 -13.62 12.85
N GLY A 278 -1.23 -13.03 13.07
CA GLY A 278 -0.32 -13.43 14.14
C GLY A 278 -0.93 -13.27 15.54
N ALA A 279 -1.80 -12.27 15.72
CA ALA A 279 -2.56 -12.03 16.95
C ALA A 279 -3.77 -12.99 17.12
N GLY A 280 -4.12 -13.80 16.11
CA GLY A 280 -5.27 -14.70 16.14
C GLY A 280 -6.61 -14.02 15.84
N ILE A 281 -6.62 -12.82 15.28
CA ILE A 281 -7.84 -12.09 14.90
C ILE A 281 -8.53 -12.80 13.73
N GLN A 282 -9.85 -12.89 13.78
CA GLN A 282 -10.66 -13.51 12.73
C GLN A 282 -10.63 -12.67 11.45
N MET A 283 -10.46 -13.34 10.31
CA MET A 283 -10.29 -12.71 8.99
C MET A 283 -11.50 -12.95 8.10
N ASP A 284 -11.94 -11.93 7.36
CA ASP A 284 -12.90 -12.06 6.26
C ASP A 284 -12.17 -12.51 4.98
N MET A 285 -12.56 -13.64 4.44
CA MET A 285 -11.96 -14.22 3.22
C MET A 285 -12.27 -13.43 1.94
N ARG A 286 -13.27 -12.56 1.95
CA ARG A 286 -13.67 -11.74 0.79
C ARG A 286 -12.78 -10.50 0.66
N THR A 287 -12.56 -9.79 1.80
CA THR A 287 -11.76 -8.57 1.84
C THR A 287 -10.28 -8.86 2.13
N ASN A 288 -9.95 -10.02 2.72
CA ASN A 288 -8.67 -10.35 3.34
C ASN A 288 -8.28 -9.41 4.51
N GLY A 289 -9.23 -8.66 5.04
CA GLY A 289 -9.11 -7.85 6.25
C GLY A 289 -9.65 -8.57 7.48
N ALA A 290 -9.55 -7.91 8.64
CA ALA A 290 -10.17 -8.39 9.87
C ALA A 290 -11.70 -8.38 9.76
N ILE A 291 -12.37 -9.32 10.42
CA ILE A 291 -13.80 -9.18 10.72
C ILE A 291 -13.95 -8.18 11.85
N VAL A 292 -14.73 -7.14 11.61
CA VAL A 292 -14.97 -6.07 12.59
C VAL A 292 -16.46 -5.89 12.87
N TYR A 293 -16.76 -5.35 14.05
CA TYR A 293 -18.09 -4.87 14.41
C TYR A 293 -18.31 -3.44 13.84
N GLU A 294 -19.48 -2.87 14.09
CA GLU A 294 -19.86 -1.54 13.60
C GLU A 294 -18.99 -0.39 14.13
N ASN A 295 -18.28 -0.62 15.24
CA ASN A 295 -17.33 0.29 15.86
C ASN A 295 -15.88 0.02 15.45
N MET A 296 -15.64 -0.72 14.37
CA MET A 296 -14.31 -1.15 13.87
C MET A 296 -13.52 -2.06 14.83
N GLU A 297 -14.12 -2.53 15.94
CA GLU A 297 -13.49 -3.48 16.86
C GLU A 297 -13.43 -4.87 16.23
N THR A 298 -12.28 -5.52 16.37
CA THR A 298 -12.04 -6.87 15.82
C THR A 298 -12.61 -7.96 16.76
N SER A 299 -12.33 -9.23 16.46
CA SER A 299 -12.67 -10.35 17.34
C SER A 299 -11.91 -10.37 18.68
N ILE A 300 -10.88 -9.54 18.85
CA ILE A 300 -10.16 -9.36 20.11
C ILE A 300 -10.59 -8.02 20.72
N PRO A 301 -11.18 -8.02 21.93
CA PRO A 301 -11.62 -6.80 22.61
C PRO A 301 -10.50 -5.78 22.79
N GLY A 302 -10.78 -4.51 22.44
CA GLY A 302 -9.83 -3.42 22.50
C GLY A 302 -8.82 -3.40 21.34
N VAL A 303 -9.00 -4.24 20.33
CA VAL A 303 -8.21 -4.18 19.08
C VAL A 303 -9.12 -3.76 17.93
N PHE A 304 -8.78 -2.65 17.29
CA PHE A 304 -9.52 -2.04 16.19
C PHE A 304 -8.71 -2.10 14.90
N ALA A 305 -9.38 -2.06 13.77
CA ALA A 305 -8.73 -1.99 12.44
C ALA A 305 -9.46 -0.98 11.55
N CYS A 306 -8.71 -0.15 10.82
CA CYS A 306 -9.27 0.87 9.94
C CYS A 306 -8.42 1.10 8.68
N GLY A 307 -9.06 1.61 7.64
CA GLY A 307 -8.43 1.89 6.35
C GLY A 307 -8.09 0.64 5.56
N ASN A 308 -7.07 0.72 4.70
CA ASN A 308 -6.77 -0.33 3.72
C ASN A 308 -6.26 -1.66 4.32
N VAL A 309 -5.97 -1.73 5.60
CA VAL A 309 -5.73 -3.00 6.29
C VAL A 309 -7.01 -3.80 6.46
N LEU A 310 -8.16 -3.11 6.51
CA LEU A 310 -9.48 -3.72 6.66
C LEU A 310 -10.07 -4.11 5.30
N HIS A 311 -10.13 -3.17 4.38
CA HIS A 311 -10.47 -3.37 2.96
C HIS A 311 -9.87 -2.23 2.13
N VAL A 312 -9.68 -2.47 0.84
CA VAL A 312 -9.10 -1.45 -0.04
C VAL A 312 -10.19 -0.42 -0.40
N HIS A 313 -9.93 0.84 -0.05
CA HIS A 313 -10.81 1.97 -0.37
C HIS A 313 -10.46 2.57 -1.73
N ASP A 314 -11.46 3.12 -2.41
CA ASP A 314 -11.28 3.86 -3.67
C ASP A 314 -10.73 5.28 -3.44
N LEU A 315 -11.07 5.90 -2.30
CA LEU A 315 -10.66 7.27 -1.96
C LEU A 315 -10.06 7.35 -0.55
N VAL A 316 -8.95 8.08 -0.43
CA VAL A 316 -8.28 8.29 0.85
C VAL A 316 -9.13 9.12 1.84
N ASP A 317 -10.00 9.98 1.32
CA ASP A 317 -10.93 10.75 2.15
C ASP A 317 -11.77 9.82 3.04
N PHE A 318 -12.28 8.73 2.47
CA PHE A 318 -13.05 7.72 3.22
C PHE A 318 -12.17 6.90 4.18
N VAL A 319 -10.90 6.66 3.83
CA VAL A 319 -9.94 6.03 4.73
C VAL A 319 -9.79 6.85 6.02
N SER A 320 -9.66 8.17 5.89
CA SER A 320 -9.51 9.05 7.04
C SER A 320 -10.80 9.24 7.82
N GLU A 321 -11.96 9.30 7.13
CA GLU A 321 -13.28 9.40 7.76
C GLU A 321 -13.63 8.12 8.56
N GLU A 322 -13.32 6.94 8.01
CA GLU A 322 -13.55 5.65 8.70
C GLU A 322 -12.68 5.52 9.96
N ALA A 323 -11.47 6.07 9.91
CA ALA A 323 -10.49 5.91 10.98
C ALA A 323 -10.67 6.91 12.14
N ALA A 324 -11.36 8.01 11.92
CA ALA A 324 -11.63 9.07 12.92
C ALA A 324 -12.87 8.75 13.77
#